data_707a35bcd07f31fe9f73264bf28735e4
#
_entry.id   707a35bcd07f31fe9f73264bf28735e4
#
_cell.length_a   1.000
_cell.length_b   1.000
_cell.length_c   1.000
_cell.angle_alpha   90.00
_cell.angle_beta   90.00
_cell.angle_gamma   90.00
#
_symmetry.space_group_name_H-M   'P 1'
#
loop_
_entity.id
_entity.type
_entity.pdbx_description
1 polymer ?
#
loop_
_entity_poly.entity_id
_entity_poly.type
_entity_poly.pdbx_seq_one_letter_code
_entity_poly.pdbx_strand_id
1 'polypeptide(L)'
;MDSHLVDAWHKDGVVLLPEFFTPDEIKPIYQDYQSIYGEAGQGDGSAVDFKVDGAIGAGHAKQFMNIDVLPYAGSTAMNMISLHPKLIEISKQLLGVDEVHLYQSHTWAKYTGEADYDQAHHCDFGNHTLTVPSDDASMRTVNFIIYISDVSDDLGALHYVSKDDSNEIL
;
A
#
# COMPACT_ATOMS: atom_id res chain seq x y z
N MET A 1 13.00 15.23 8.37
CA MET A 1 13.47 13.93 7.86
C MET A 1 14.87 14.09 7.31
N ASP A 2 15.64 13.01 7.25
CA ASP A 2 16.98 13.04 6.65
C ASP A 2 16.85 13.39 5.15
N SER A 3 17.60 14.40 4.69
CA SER A 3 17.62 14.81 3.28
C SER A 3 17.96 13.65 2.33
N HIS A 4 18.71 12.67 2.80
CA HIS A 4 19.07 11.48 2.04
C HIS A 4 17.86 10.63 1.65
N LEU A 5 16.79 10.61 2.44
CA LEU A 5 15.57 9.87 2.09
C LEU A 5 14.77 10.54 0.96
N VAL A 6 14.74 11.88 0.97
CA VAL A 6 14.09 12.66 -0.11
C VAL A 6 14.86 12.48 -1.40
N ASP A 7 16.20 12.58 -1.34
CA ASP A 7 17.05 12.39 -2.51
C ASP A 7 16.94 10.97 -3.08
N ALA A 8 16.92 9.95 -2.21
CA ALA A 8 16.72 8.55 -2.62
C ALA A 8 15.37 8.36 -3.30
N TRP A 9 14.29 8.91 -2.73
CA TRP A 9 12.96 8.80 -3.35
C TRP A 9 12.89 9.49 -4.72
N HIS A 10 13.50 10.66 -4.86
CA HIS A 10 13.54 11.35 -6.16
C HIS A 10 14.35 10.59 -7.20
N LYS A 11 15.43 9.93 -6.78
CA LYS A 11 16.30 9.15 -7.64
C LYS A 11 15.67 7.81 -8.00
N ASP A 12 15.29 7.04 -6.99
CA ASP A 12 14.92 5.63 -7.17
C ASP A 12 13.40 5.43 -7.36
N GLY A 13 12.59 6.45 -7.03
CA GLY A 13 11.12 6.40 -7.11
C GLY A 13 10.47 5.68 -5.93
N VAL A 14 11.26 5.11 -5.04
CA VAL A 14 10.82 4.35 -3.88
C VAL A 14 11.79 4.53 -2.72
N VAL A 15 11.28 4.42 -1.51
CA VAL A 15 12.10 4.37 -0.29
C VAL A 15 11.44 3.46 0.73
N LEU A 16 12.23 2.62 1.37
CA LEU A 16 11.80 1.78 2.48
C LEU A 16 12.07 2.49 3.80
N LEU A 17 11.08 2.54 4.66
CA LEU A 17 11.14 3.19 5.97
C LEU A 17 10.95 2.12 7.08
N PRO A 18 12.00 1.38 7.44
CA PRO A 18 11.90 0.37 8.49
C PRO A 18 11.63 1.04 9.84
N GLU A 19 10.86 0.37 10.69
CA GLU A 19 10.54 0.83 12.04
C GLU A 19 9.92 2.25 12.09
N PHE A 20 9.21 2.63 11.03
CA PHE A 20 8.60 3.96 10.92
C PHE A 20 7.56 4.23 11.99
N PHE A 21 6.77 3.23 12.33
CA PHE A 21 5.83 3.25 13.44
C PHE A 21 6.38 2.47 14.62
N THR A 22 6.05 2.90 15.83
CA THR A 22 6.38 2.17 17.03
C THR A 22 5.45 0.96 17.21
N PRO A 23 5.86 -0.07 17.97
CA PRO A 23 5.00 -1.20 18.29
C PRO A 23 3.68 -0.78 18.95
N ASP A 24 3.69 0.26 19.79
CA ASP A 24 2.48 0.76 20.45
C ASP A 24 1.50 1.44 19.48
N GLU A 25 2.01 2.08 18.41
CA GLU A 25 1.19 2.65 17.35
C GLU A 25 0.56 1.56 16.46
N ILE A 26 1.28 0.47 16.19
CA ILE A 26 0.82 -0.61 15.30
C ILE A 26 -0.07 -1.63 16.00
N LYS A 27 0.18 -1.94 17.27
CA LYS A 27 -0.52 -2.98 18.01
C LYS A 27 -2.07 -2.89 17.93
N PRO A 28 -2.72 -1.74 18.17
CA PRO A 28 -4.19 -1.67 18.06
C PRO A 28 -4.67 -1.90 16.63
N ILE A 29 -3.90 -1.48 15.63
CA ILE A 29 -4.24 -1.67 14.22
C ILE A 29 -4.11 -3.14 13.84
N TYR A 30 -3.07 -3.82 14.29
CA TYR A 30 -2.90 -5.26 14.10
C TYR A 30 -4.06 -6.06 14.71
N GLN A 31 -4.56 -5.66 15.89
CA GLN A 31 -5.74 -6.27 16.49
C GLN A 31 -7.02 -6.07 15.66
N ASP A 32 -7.19 -4.88 15.06
CA ASP A 32 -8.29 -4.64 14.13
C ASP A 32 -8.18 -5.55 12.89
N TYR A 33 -6.96 -5.68 12.33
CA TYR A 33 -6.72 -6.57 11.20
C TYR A 33 -7.02 -8.03 11.52
N GLN A 34 -6.61 -8.52 12.69
CA GLN A 34 -6.96 -9.87 13.15
C GLN A 34 -8.48 -10.06 13.27
N SER A 35 -9.19 -9.03 13.72
CA SER A 35 -10.65 -9.07 13.84
C SER A 35 -11.37 -9.07 12.48
N ILE A 36 -10.84 -8.34 11.51
CA ILE A 36 -11.46 -8.15 10.19
C ILE A 36 -11.06 -9.28 9.23
N TYR A 37 -9.78 -9.64 9.23
CA TYR A 37 -9.18 -10.54 8.23
C TYR A 37 -8.78 -11.91 8.78
N GLY A 38 -8.92 -12.14 10.08
CA GLY A 38 -8.41 -13.32 10.75
C GLY A 38 -6.95 -13.19 11.21
N GLU A 39 -6.47 -14.17 11.95
CA GLU A 39 -5.09 -14.18 12.43
C GLU A 39 -4.11 -14.38 11.28
N ALA A 40 -2.96 -13.69 11.33
CA ALA A 40 -1.92 -13.81 10.32
C ALA A 40 -1.47 -15.28 10.18
N GLY A 41 -1.43 -15.75 8.95
CA GLY A 41 -1.05 -17.12 8.61
C GLY A 41 -2.12 -18.20 8.86
N GLN A 42 -3.31 -17.83 9.32
CA GLN A 42 -4.42 -18.75 9.58
C GLN A 42 -5.67 -18.50 8.72
N GLY A 43 -5.64 -17.45 7.92
CA GLY A 43 -6.72 -17.21 6.96
C GLY A 43 -6.70 -18.28 5.87
N ASP A 44 -7.77 -19.06 5.75
CA ASP A 44 -7.95 -20.06 4.71
C ASP A 44 -8.59 -19.48 3.44
N GLY A 45 -8.90 -18.18 3.43
CA GLY A 45 -9.59 -17.54 2.30
C GLY A 45 -10.99 -18.07 2.02
N SER A 46 -11.46 -19.01 2.83
CA SER A 46 -12.74 -19.69 2.61
C SER A 46 -13.97 -18.79 2.86
N ALA A 47 -13.76 -17.65 3.49
CA ALA A 47 -14.84 -16.72 3.80
C ALA A 47 -15.40 -15.99 2.57
N VAL A 48 -14.72 -16.04 1.43
CA VAL A 48 -15.12 -15.35 0.20
C VAL A 48 -15.22 -16.33 -0.95
N ASP A 49 -16.45 -16.72 -1.28
CA ASP A 49 -16.76 -17.56 -2.45
C ASP A 49 -16.63 -16.72 -3.74
N PHE A 50 -15.41 -16.42 -4.14
CA PHE A 50 -15.13 -15.78 -5.43
C PHE A 50 -15.13 -16.83 -6.54
N LYS A 51 -16.27 -17.03 -7.16
CA LYS A 51 -16.36 -17.73 -8.46
C LYS A 51 -15.88 -16.81 -9.56
N VAL A 52 -14.56 -16.76 -9.75
CA VAL A 52 -13.99 -16.08 -10.89
C VAL A 52 -13.46 -17.13 -11.85
N ASP A 53 -14.19 -17.37 -12.92
CA ASP A 53 -13.76 -18.28 -13.98
C ASP A 53 -12.56 -17.71 -14.74
N GLY A 54 -11.47 -18.43 -14.72
CA GLY A 54 -10.42 -18.63 -15.74
C GLY A 54 -9.78 -17.45 -16.46
N ALA A 55 -10.14 -16.20 -16.18
CA ALA A 55 -9.56 -15.02 -16.82
C ALA A 55 -8.32 -14.51 -16.08
N ILE A 56 -7.46 -13.80 -16.78
CA ILE A 56 -6.26 -13.10 -16.24
C ILE A 56 -6.59 -12.25 -14.99
N GLY A 57 -7.81 -11.72 -14.88
CA GLY A 57 -8.31 -10.99 -13.73
C GLY A 57 -8.66 -11.82 -12.49
N ALA A 58 -8.72 -13.15 -12.61
CA ALA A 58 -9.16 -14.01 -11.51
C ALA A 58 -8.15 -14.04 -10.34
N GLY A 59 -6.86 -14.17 -10.66
CA GLY A 59 -5.78 -14.09 -9.68
C GLY A 59 -5.74 -12.74 -9.00
N HIS A 60 -5.90 -11.67 -9.75
CA HIS A 60 -5.94 -10.31 -9.23
C HIS A 60 -7.11 -10.11 -8.24
N ALA A 61 -8.31 -10.55 -8.60
CA ALA A 61 -9.47 -10.44 -7.72
C ALA A 61 -9.28 -11.22 -6.40
N LYS A 62 -8.69 -12.41 -6.46
CA LYS A 62 -8.39 -13.21 -5.28
C LYS A 62 -7.32 -12.57 -4.39
N GLN A 63 -6.33 -11.91 -4.98
CA GLN A 63 -5.27 -11.24 -4.25
C GLN A 63 -5.79 -10.07 -3.39
N PHE A 64 -6.83 -9.39 -3.85
CA PHE A 64 -7.42 -8.21 -3.20
C PHE A 64 -8.78 -8.51 -2.60
N MET A 65 -8.95 -9.69 -2.02
CA MET A 65 -10.17 -10.04 -1.31
C MET A 65 -10.38 -9.14 -0.09
N ASN A 66 -11.63 -8.84 0.20
CA ASN A 66 -12.04 -8.06 1.36
C ASN A 66 -11.38 -6.67 1.46
N ILE A 67 -11.21 -5.99 0.31
CA ILE A 67 -10.78 -4.59 0.35
C ILE A 67 -11.80 -3.78 1.14
N ASP A 68 -11.31 -3.09 2.16
CA ASP A 68 -12.06 -2.06 2.88
C ASP A 68 -11.45 -0.69 2.60
N VAL A 69 -12.29 0.33 2.61
CA VAL A 69 -11.92 1.72 2.31
C VAL A 69 -12.23 2.61 3.50
N LEU A 70 -11.50 3.69 3.62
CA LEU A 70 -11.73 4.68 4.67
C LEU A 70 -13.16 5.28 4.55
N PRO A 71 -13.95 5.35 5.65
CA PRO A 71 -13.64 4.92 7.01
C PRO A 71 -13.75 3.41 7.20
N TYR A 72 -12.73 2.82 7.81
CA TYR A 72 -12.63 1.38 8.04
C TYR A 72 -13.57 0.90 9.14
N ALA A 73 -13.99 -0.36 9.05
CA ALA A 73 -14.77 -1.07 10.09
C ALA A 73 -13.90 -1.47 11.30
N GLY A 74 -13.01 -0.59 11.74
CA GLY A 74 -12.04 -0.80 12.80
C GLY A 74 -11.99 0.35 13.81
N SER A 75 -10.99 0.33 14.67
CA SER A 75 -10.79 1.34 15.71
C SER A 75 -10.45 2.72 15.15
N THR A 76 -10.47 3.71 16.03
CA THR A 76 -9.95 5.05 15.71
C THR A 76 -8.48 4.99 15.27
N ALA A 77 -7.67 4.12 15.88
CA ALA A 77 -6.26 3.97 15.52
C ALA A 77 -6.10 3.53 14.05
N MET A 78 -6.85 2.53 13.62
CA MET A 78 -6.84 2.07 12.23
C MET A 78 -7.30 3.18 11.28
N ASN A 79 -8.35 3.91 11.62
CA ASN A 79 -8.88 4.99 10.78
C ASN A 79 -7.95 6.21 10.71
N MET A 80 -7.12 6.43 11.72
CA MET A 80 -6.22 7.59 11.79
C MET A 80 -4.82 7.31 11.25
N ILE A 81 -4.45 6.06 10.96
CA ILE A 81 -3.09 5.75 10.52
C ILE A 81 -2.73 6.46 9.21
N SER A 82 -3.66 6.55 8.28
CA SER A 82 -3.46 7.24 6.99
C SER A 82 -3.29 8.75 7.12
N LEU A 83 -3.71 9.30 8.26
CA LEU A 83 -3.57 10.72 8.61
C LEU A 83 -2.50 10.93 9.69
N HIS A 84 -1.61 9.94 9.90
CA HIS A 84 -0.58 10.03 10.91
C HIS A 84 0.34 11.24 10.64
N PRO A 85 0.66 12.07 11.65
CA PRO A 85 1.45 13.29 11.45
C PRO A 85 2.80 13.05 10.75
N LYS A 86 3.46 11.92 11.02
CA LYS A 86 4.71 11.55 10.33
C LYS A 86 4.49 11.32 8.83
N LEU A 87 3.37 10.70 8.41
CA LEU A 87 3.06 10.48 6.99
C LEU A 87 2.76 11.81 6.29
N ILE A 88 2.01 12.69 6.94
CA ILE A 88 1.71 14.03 6.41
C ILE A 88 2.99 14.83 6.21
N GLU A 89 3.86 14.83 7.21
CA GLU A 89 5.13 15.55 7.16
C GLU A 89 6.06 15.02 6.06
N ILE A 90 6.17 13.69 5.94
CA ILE A 90 6.99 13.08 4.89
C ILE A 90 6.42 13.35 3.49
N SER A 91 5.09 13.32 3.34
CA SER A 91 4.43 13.66 2.08
C SER A 91 4.76 15.07 1.63
N LYS A 92 4.70 16.04 2.55
CA LYS A 92 5.06 17.44 2.26
C LYS A 92 6.50 17.57 1.77
N GLN A 93 7.42 16.87 2.43
CA GLN A 93 8.84 16.90 2.07
C GLN A 93 9.11 16.23 0.72
N LEU A 94 8.52 15.06 0.46
CA LEU A 94 8.68 14.34 -0.79
C LEU A 94 8.09 15.12 -1.98
N LEU A 95 6.94 15.73 -1.79
CA LEU A 95 6.25 16.49 -2.84
C LEU A 95 6.75 17.94 -2.95
N GLY A 96 7.47 18.45 -1.94
CA GLY A 96 7.95 19.84 -1.93
C GLY A 96 6.83 20.85 -1.77
N VAL A 97 5.80 20.55 -0.96
CA VAL A 97 4.60 21.38 -0.78
C VAL A 97 4.29 21.61 0.70
N ASP A 98 3.57 22.67 1.00
CA ASP A 98 3.15 23.01 2.37
C ASP A 98 1.86 22.29 2.80
N GLU A 99 1.03 21.90 1.84
CA GLU A 99 -0.25 21.23 2.09
C GLU A 99 -0.35 19.95 1.26
N VAL A 100 -0.93 18.91 1.86
CA VAL A 100 -1.25 17.65 1.19
C VAL A 100 -2.67 17.24 1.53
N HIS A 101 -3.30 16.52 0.61
CA HIS A 101 -4.62 15.95 0.79
C HIS A 101 -4.58 14.45 0.70
N LEU A 102 -5.28 13.77 1.61
CA LEU A 102 -5.50 12.34 1.49
C LEU A 102 -6.47 12.10 0.33
N TYR A 103 -5.99 11.47 -0.72
CA TYR A 103 -6.80 11.14 -1.88
C TYR A 103 -7.67 9.92 -1.61
N GLN A 104 -7.04 8.84 -1.17
CA GLN A 104 -7.72 7.61 -0.76
C GLN A 104 -6.87 6.83 0.24
N SER A 105 -7.51 5.95 0.96
CA SER A 105 -6.86 4.92 1.76
C SER A 105 -7.72 3.68 1.74
N HIS A 106 -7.08 2.53 1.59
CA HIS A 106 -7.75 1.24 1.63
C HIS A 106 -6.85 0.21 2.29
N THR A 107 -7.45 -0.88 2.70
CA THR A 107 -6.78 -1.99 3.35
C THR A 107 -7.26 -3.31 2.76
N TRP A 108 -6.42 -4.32 2.78
CA TRP A 108 -6.74 -5.68 2.35
C TRP A 108 -5.84 -6.69 3.02
N ALA A 109 -6.20 -7.96 2.93
CA ALA A 109 -5.34 -9.07 3.30
C ALA A 109 -5.08 -9.97 2.10
N LYS A 110 -3.88 -10.52 2.03
CA LYS A 110 -3.53 -11.65 1.17
C LYS A 110 -3.66 -12.94 1.99
N TYR A 111 -4.28 -13.95 1.42
CA TYR A 111 -4.51 -15.23 2.07
C TYR A 111 -3.63 -16.30 1.44
N THR A 112 -2.86 -16.99 2.26
CA THR A 112 -1.98 -18.07 1.82
C THR A 112 -2.78 -19.18 1.12
N GLY A 113 -2.32 -19.58 -0.05
CA GLY A 113 -2.93 -20.66 -0.84
C GLY A 113 -4.13 -20.27 -1.70
N GLU A 114 -4.64 -19.03 -1.61
CA GLU A 114 -5.78 -18.59 -2.39
C GLU A 114 -5.42 -17.99 -3.75
N ALA A 115 -4.26 -17.39 -3.87
CA ALA A 115 -3.78 -16.87 -5.13
C ALA A 115 -2.26 -17.01 -5.25
N ASP A 116 -1.83 -17.68 -6.29
CA ASP A 116 -0.46 -17.63 -6.81
C ASP A 116 -0.53 -16.75 -8.07
N TYR A 117 -0.30 -15.46 -7.87
CA TYR A 117 -0.49 -14.48 -8.92
C TYR A 117 0.63 -13.44 -8.90
N ASP A 118 1.43 -13.49 -9.94
CA ASP A 118 2.43 -12.47 -10.22
C ASP A 118 1.76 -11.27 -10.91
N GLN A 119 1.60 -10.19 -10.18
CA GLN A 119 1.14 -8.95 -10.77
C GLN A 119 2.26 -8.30 -11.57
N ALA A 120 1.99 -7.98 -12.82
CA ALA A 120 2.94 -7.25 -13.65
C ALA A 120 3.31 -5.90 -13.01
N HIS A 121 4.58 -5.52 -13.11
CA HIS A 121 5.01 -4.18 -12.68
C HIS A 121 4.20 -3.11 -13.43
N HIS A 122 3.72 -2.14 -12.69
CA HIS A 122 2.86 -1.07 -13.21
C HIS A 122 3.02 0.20 -12.37
N CYS A 123 2.46 1.27 -12.86
CA CYS A 123 2.26 2.50 -12.11
C CYS A 123 0.77 2.68 -11.84
N ASP A 124 0.42 3.12 -10.65
CA ASP A 124 -0.98 3.17 -10.19
C ASP A 124 -1.84 4.25 -10.84
N PHE A 125 -1.28 5.24 -11.51
CA PHE A 125 -2.09 6.35 -12.01
C PHE A 125 -3.10 5.96 -13.10
N GLY A 126 -2.97 4.83 -13.74
CA GLY A 126 -3.97 4.33 -14.68
C GLY A 126 -5.31 4.01 -14.04
N ASN A 127 -5.32 3.79 -12.73
CA ASN A 127 -6.48 3.44 -11.93
C ASN A 127 -7.09 4.64 -11.17
N HIS A 128 -6.47 5.82 -11.25
CA HIS A 128 -6.85 6.98 -10.46
C HIS A 128 -7.24 8.14 -11.37
N THR A 129 -8.46 8.63 -11.22
CA THR A 129 -8.97 9.76 -12.02
C THR A 129 -8.30 11.09 -11.71
N LEU A 130 -7.67 11.22 -10.53
CA LEU A 130 -6.98 12.43 -10.09
C LEU A 130 -5.45 12.37 -10.31
N THR A 131 -4.89 11.20 -10.59
CA THR A 131 -3.45 11.01 -10.73
C THR A 131 -3.08 10.66 -12.17
N VAL A 132 -3.40 11.55 -13.07
CA VAL A 132 -2.96 11.44 -14.46
C VAL A 132 -1.52 11.92 -14.57
N PRO A 133 -0.64 11.27 -15.34
CA PRO A 133 0.70 11.79 -15.58
C PRO A 133 0.61 13.24 -16.07
N SER A 134 1.27 14.14 -15.35
CA SER A 134 1.24 15.58 -15.63
C SER A 134 2.57 16.20 -15.25
N ASP A 135 3.01 17.18 -16.02
CA ASP A 135 4.13 18.04 -15.66
C ASP A 135 3.80 19.02 -14.54
N ASP A 136 2.52 19.17 -14.21
CA ASP A 136 2.06 20.03 -13.12
C ASP A 136 2.43 19.37 -11.75
N ALA A 137 3.29 20.04 -11.00
CA ALA A 137 3.73 19.56 -9.69
C ALA A 137 2.58 19.39 -8.69
N SER A 138 1.48 20.15 -8.83
CA SER A 138 0.30 20.04 -7.98
C SER A 138 -0.47 18.74 -8.17
N MET A 139 -0.23 18.03 -9.27
CA MET A 139 -0.86 16.74 -9.58
C MET A 139 -0.02 15.54 -9.14
N ARG A 140 1.12 15.78 -8.51
CA ARG A 140 1.97 14.70 -8.02
C ARG A 140 1.38 14.07 -6.77
N THR A 141 1.59 12.76 -6.67
CA THR A 141 1.12 11.95 -5.52
C THR A 141 2.27 11.12 -4.94
N VAL A 142 2.08 10.68 -3.70
CA VAL A 142 2.92 9.68 -3.06
C VAL A 142 2.03 8.59 -2.49
N ASN A 143 2.39 7.35 -2.76
CA ASN A 143 1.74 6.17 -2.18
C ASN A 143 2.55 5.68 -0.98
N PHE A 144 1.84 5.32 0.08
CA PHE A 144 2.42 4.61 1.23
C PHE A 144 1.80 3.22 1.29
N ILE A 145 2.64 2.21 1.32
CA ILE A 145 2.24 0.84 1.63
C ILE A 145 2.74 0.55 3.04
N ILE A 146 1.81 0.29 3.95
CA ILE A 146 2.09 0.04 5.34
C ILE A 146 1.85 -1.43 5.61
N TYR A 147 2.91 -2.17 5.89
CA TYR A 147 2.81 -3.56 6.33
C TYR A 147 2.45 -3.59 7.81
N ILE A 148 1.32 -4.21 8.12
CA ILE A 148 0.81 -4.32 9.50
C ILE A 148 1.26 -5.64 10.14
N SER A 149 1.56 -6.64 9.34
CA SER A 149 2.20 -7.90 9.76
C SER A 149 3.56 -8.05 9.09
N ASP A 150 4.37 -8.98 9.57
CA ASP A 150 5.58 -9.40 8.87
C ASP A 150 5.20 -10.04 7.53
N VAL A 151 5.80 -9.55 6.46
CA VAL A 151 5.56 -10.02 5.09
C VAL A 151 6.90 -10.36 4.47
N SER A 152 7.17 -11.65 4.33
CA SER A 152 8.32 -12.17 3.61
C SER A 152 7.99 -12.33 2.12
N ASP A 153 9.00 -12.63 1.32
CA ASP A 153 8.85 -12.76 -0.13
C ASP A 153 7.85 -13.85 -0.53
N ASP A 154 7.87 -14.98 0.18
CA ASP A 154 6.92 -16.09 0.00
C ASP A 154 5.48 -15.76 0.43
N LEU A 155 5.28 -14.66 1.16
CA LEU A 155 3.97 -14.11 1.51
C LEU A 155 3.51 -13.01 0.55
N GLY A 156 4.23 -12.81 -0.55
CA GLY A 156 3.88 -11.86 -1.59
C GLY A 156 4.22 -10.41 -1.22
N ALA A 157 5.43 -10.20 -0.71
CA ALA A 157 5.97 -8.86 -0.55
C ALA A 157 5.95 -8.11 -1.89
N LEU A 158 5.81 -6.80 -1.82
CA LEU A 158 5.82 -5.95 -3.00
C LEU A 158 7.24 -5.85 -3.56
N HIS A 159 7.37 -6.08 -4.86
CA HIS A 159 8.59 -5.84 -5.61
C HIS A 159 8.47 -4.52 -6.38
N TYR A 160 9.58 -3.82 -6.53
CA TYR A 160 9.62 -2.58 -7.29
C TYR A 160 10.80 -2.57 -8.27
N VAL A 161 10.64 -1.79 -9.31
CA VAL A 161 11.71 -1.44 -10.27
C VAL A 161 12.11 -0.01 -9.99
N SER A 162 13.40 0.25 -9.91
CA SER A 162 13.89 1.61 -9.71
C SER A 162 13.50 2.51 -10.88
N LYS A 163 13.43 3.81 -10.63
CA LYS A 163 13.12 4.78 -11.68
C LYS A 163 14.15 4.77 -12.80
N ASP A 164 15.43 4.59 -12.44
CA ASP A 164 16.52 4.52 -13.44
C ASP A 164 16.36 3.29 -14.34
N ASP A 165 16.13 2.10 -13.74
CA ASP A 165 15.90 0.87 -14.50
C ASP A 165 14.62 0.94 -15.35
N SER A 166 13.55 1.52 -14.81
CA SER A 166 12.30 1.74 -15.55
C SER A 166 12.49 2.63 -16.78
N ASN A 167 13.27 3.70 -16.66
CA ASN A 167 13.56 4.62 -17.77
C ASN A 167 14.44 3.99 -18.86
N GLU A 168 15.20 2.93 -18.55
CA GLU A 168 15.99 2.21 -19.56
C GLU A 168 15.12 1.24 -20.39
N ILE A 169 13.95 0.85 -19.87
CA ILE A 169 13.06 -0.13 -20.51
C ILE A 169 11.96 0.58 -21.32
N LEU A 170 11.54 1.75 -20.91
CA LEU A 170 10.47 2.55 -21.52
C LEU A 170 11.00 3.60 -22.49
#